data_d99babec7ae6db1142225952a079674f
#
_entry.id   d99babec7ae6db1142225952a079674f
#
_cell.length_a   1.000
_cell.length_b   1.000
_cell.length_c   1.000
_cell.angle_alpha   90.00
_cell.angle_beta   90.00
_cell.angle_gamma   90.00
#
_symmetry.space_group_name_H-M   'P 1'
#
loop_
_entity.id
_entity.type
_entity.pdbx_description
1 polymer ?
#
loop_
_entity_poly.entity_id
_entity_poly.type
_entity_poly.pdbx_seq_one_letter_code
_entity_poly.pdbx_strand_id
1 'polypeptide(L)'
;MFFAIVVFVIVNSAGWPAVRKAFFDRKLFVDSFPEIAHAFLLNIRIFCIAEALIRVFALGIAILRGLPGPVLFPFRLLAVLYTDLFRGIPTILVIYILGFGAPALQLSGVPNSPLFWGVTALVLVYSAYVAEVYRAGIESVHPSQEAASRSLGLSRAQTLRYVIVPQAVRRVIPPLLNDFIGLQKDSALVALIGPIEAFRQSQIDVAATFNYTPYMVTALLFILATIPLARLTDWLVARDRRRQSAGGQL
;
A
#
# COMPACT_ATOMS: atom_id res chain seq x y z
N MET A 1 21.13 21.10 12.14
CA MET A 1 20.95 22.51 12.62
C MET A 1 19.53 23.00 12.42
N PHE A 2 18.92 22.94 11.22
CA PHE A 2 17.55 23.42 10.96
C PHE A 2 16.49 22.82 11.90
N PHE A 3 16.40 21.49 12.01
CA PHE A 3 15.42 20.84 12.89
C PHE A 3 15.60 21.20 14.36
N ALA A 4 16.82 21.37 14.85
CA ALA A 4 17.09 21.78 16.22
C ALA A 4 16.58 23.21 16.51
N ILE A 5 16.73 24.11 15.53
CA ILE A 5 16.20 25.47 15.62
C ILE A 5 14.67 25.45 15.64
N VAL A 6 14.04 24.67 14.76
CA VAL A 6 12.57 24.54 14.71
C VAL A 6 12.03 24.01 16.04
N VAL A 7 12.62 22.94 16.57
CA VAL A 7 12.23 22.37 17.88
C VAL A 7 12.41 23.40 19.01
N PHE A 8 13.55 24.12 19.01
CA PHE A 8 13.81 25.17 20.00
C PHE A 8 12.75 26.28 19.96
N VAL A 9 12.39 26.76 18.76
CA VAL A 9 11.36 27.81 18.60
C VAL A 9 10.00 27.31 19.07
N ILE A 10 9.61 26.08 18.72
CA ILE A 10 8.32 25.49 19.12
C ILE A 10 8.25 25.34 20.65
N VAL A 11 9.29 24.75 21.27
CA VAL A 11 9.29 24.47 22.72
C VAL A 11 9.33 25.76 23.55
N ASN A 12 9.91 26.84 23.02
CA ASN A 12 9.96 28.15 23.69
C ASN A 12 8.79 29.07 23.29
N SER A 13 7.84 28.61 22.48
CA SER A 13 6.65 29.40 22.14
C SER A 13 5.65 29.49 23.31
N ALA A 14 4.92 30.61 23.38
CA ALA A 14 3.89 30.83 24.42
C ALA A 14 2.77 29.73 24.34
N GLY A 15 2.53 29.14 23.22
CA GLY A 15 1.54 28.07 23.02
C GLY A 15 1.99 26.67 23.41
N TRP A 16 3.30 26.45 23.64
CA TRP A 16 3.84 25.12 23.94
C TRP A 16 3.21 24.40 25.13
N PRO A 17 2.96 25.04 26.27
CA PRO A 17 2.29 24.40 27.42
C PRO A 17 0.90 23.84 27.06
N ALA A 18 0.12 24.57 26.27
CA ALA A 18 -1.19 24.13 25.80
C ALA A 18 -1.07 22.91 24.83
N VAL A 19 -0.15 22.97 23.88
CA VAL A 19 0.13 21.85 22.96
C VAL A 19 0.58 20.62 23.72
N ARG A 20 1.53 20.79 24.65
CA ARG A 20 2.02 19.68 25.48
C ARG A 20 0.89 19.00 26.26
N LYS A 21 -0.03 19.78 26.86
CA LYS A 21 -1.18 19.24 27.57
C LYS A 21 -2.17 18.55 26.67
N ALA A 22 -2.40 19.09 25.46
CA ALA A 22 -3.40 18.58 24.53
C ALA A 22 -2.93 17.34 23.74
N PHE A 23 -1.61 17.15 23.52
CA PHE A 23 -1.08 16.09 22.66
C PHE A 23 -0.17 15.08 23.37
N PHE A 24 0.34 15.42 24.58
CA PHE A 24 1.35 14.63 25.28
C PHE A 24 0.98 14.40 26.74
N ASP A 25 -0.31 14.14 27.02
CA ASP A 25 -0.78 13.74 28.34
C ASP A 25 -0.39 12.28 28.62
N ARG A 26 0.55 12.09 29.57
CA ARG A 26 1.09 10.76 29.89
C ARG A 26 0.01 9.80 30.40
N LYS A 27 -0.92 10.28 31.23
CA LYS A 27 -1.96 9.43 31.78
C LYS A 27 -2.88 8.93 30.66
N LEU A 28 -3.38 9.85 29.86
CA LEU A 28 -4.28 9.52 28.76
C LEU A 28 -3.60 8.64 27.70
N PHE A 29 -2.28 8.84 27.48
CA PHE A 29 -1.51 7.95 26.59
C PHE A 29 -1.52 6.51 27.06
N VAL A 30 -1.27 6.29 28.37
CA VAL A 30 -1.23 4.94 28.95
C VAL A 30 -2.64 4.33 28.99
N ASP A 31 -3.65 5.12 29.34
CA ASP A 31 -5.04 4.65 29.48
C ASP A 31 -5.66 4.26 28.12
N SER A 32 -5.37 5.02 27.04
CA SER A 32 -5.90 4.74 25.70
C SER A 32 -5.11 3.70 24.91
N PHE A 33 -3.84 3.43 25.29
CA PHE A 33 -2.96 2.53 24.54
C PHE A 33 -3.53 1.12 24.35
N PRO A 34 -4.08 0.42 25.34
CA PRO A 34 -4.56 -0.96 25.19
C PRO A 34 -5.70 -1.08 24.16
N GLU A 35 -6.68 -0.18 24.20
CA GLU A 35 -7.82 -0.21 23.29
C GLU A 35 -7.41 0.11 21.85
N ILE A 36 -6.59 1.15 21.67
CA ILE A 36 -6.08 1.53 20.35
C ILE A 36 -5.17 0.42 19.78
N ALA A 37 -4.32 -0.20 20.61
CA ALA A 37 -3.47 -1.32 20.18
C ALA A 37 -4.30 -2.55 19.78
N HIS A 38 -5.38 -2.84 20.49
CA HIS A 38 -6.32 -3.88 20.11
C HIS A 38 -7.02 -3.55 18.78
N ALA A 39 -7.50 -2.31 18.62
CA ALA A 39 -8.10 -1.85 17.37
C ALA A 39 -7.10 -1.88 16.18
N PHE A 40 -5.80 -1.65 16.44
CA PHE A 40 -4.73 -1.75 15.43
C PHE A 40 -4.59 -3.15 14.84
N LEU A 41 -4.99 -4.20 15.54
CA LEU A 41 -5.03 -5.57 14.99
C LEU A 41 -5.98 -5.66 13.79
N LEU A 42 -7.03 -4.83 13.74
CA LEU A 42 -7.90 -4.76 12.56
C LEU A 42 -7.15 -4.16 11.37
N ASN A 43 -6.31 -3.12 11.55
CA ASN A 43 -5.46 -2.58 10.48
C ASN A 43 -4.53 -3.66 9.92
N ILE A 44 -3.92 -4.47 10.79
CA ILE A 44 -3.05 -5.58 10.36
C ILE A 44 -3.85 -6.62 9.56
N ARG A 45 -5.06 -6.97 10.00
CA ARG A 45 -5.93 -7.92 9.26
C ARG A 45 -6.35 -7.37 7.90
N ILE A 46 -6.81 -6.11 7.84
CA ILE A 46 -7.16 -5.41 6.60
C ILE A 46 -5.97 -5.46 5.65
N PHE A 47 -4.80 -5.06 6.12
CA PHE A 47 -3.56 -5.05 5.36
C PHE A 47 -3.20 -6.44 4.81
N CYS A 48 -3.17 -7.48 5.65
CA CYS A 48 -2.79 -8.83 5.21
C CYS A 48 -3.76 -9.41 4.18
N ILE A 49 -5.08 -9.21 4.39
CA ILE A 49 -6.11 -9.70 3.45
C ILE A 49 -6.01 -8.93 2.13
N ALA A 50 -5.96 -7.61 2.18
CA ALA A 50 -5.87 -6.79 0.99
C ALA A 50 -4.59 -7.09 0.20
N GLU A 51 -3.43 -7.20 0.85
CA GLU A 51 -2.15 -7.48 0.20
C GLU A 51 -2.16 -8.83 -0.54
N ALA A 52 -2.70 -9.87 0.08
CA ALA A 52 -2.80 -11.19 -0.57
C ALA A 52 -3.68 -11.13 -1.83
N LEU A 53 -4.82 -10.44 -1.76
CA LEU A 53 -5.73 -10.28 -2.90
C LEU A 53 -5.12 -9.39 -3.99
N ILE A 54 -4.49 -8.29 -3.62
CA ILE A 54 -3.83 -7.36 -4.55
C ILE A 54 -2.80 -8.08 -5.41
N ARG A 55 -1.96 -8.94 -4.82
CA ARG A 55 -0.94 -9.69 -5.57
C ARG A 55 -1.55 -10.57 -6.67
N VAL A 56 -2.65 -11.24 -6.35
CA VAL A 56 -3.35 -12.12 -7.29
C VAL A 56 -4.02 -11.31 -8.41
N PHE A 57 -4.83 -10.30 -8.03
CA PHE A 57 -5.56 -9.47 -9.00
C PHE A 57 -4.61 -8.67 -9.90
N ALA A 58 -3.58 -8.05 -9.33
CA ALA A 58 -2.60 -7.28 -10.09
C ALA A 58 -1.85 -8.14 -11.12
N LEU A 59 -1.48 -9.38 -10.74
CA LEU A 59 -0.85 -10.30 -11.67
C LEU A 59 -1.79 -10.65 -12.83
N GLY A 60 -3.07 -10.93 -12.53
CA GLY A 60 -4.09 -11.16 -13.54
C GLY A 60 -4.23 -9.99 -14.52
N ILE A 61 -4.33 -8.76 -14.00
CA ILE A 61 -4.43 -7.54 -14.81
C ILE A 61 -3.17 -7.34 -15.67
N ALA A 62 -1.98 -7.54 -15.11
CA ALA A 62 -0.73 -7.40 -15.83
C ALA A 62 -0.61 -8.44 -16.98
N ILE A 63 -1.03 -9.68 -16.73
CA ILE A 63 -1.09 -10.72 -17.78
C ILE A 63 -2.08 -10.31 -18.87
N LEU A 64 -3.30 -9.89 -18.51
CA LEU A 64 -4.31 -9.48 -19.50
C LEU A 64 -3.80 -8.35 -20.41
N ARG A 65 -3.09 -7.38 -19.84
CA ARG A 65 -2.49 -6.28 -20.62
C ARG A 65 -1.38 -6.73 -21.56
N GLY A 66 -0.66 -7.80 -21.24
CA GLY A 66 0.43 -8.36 -22.04
C GLY A 66 0.00 -9.35 -23.12
N LEU A 67 -1.29 -9.70 -23.21
CA LEU A 67 -1.78 -10.70 -24.18
C LEU A 67 -1.63 -10.20 -25.63
N PRO A 68 -1.03 -10.98 -26.52
CA PRO A 68 -0.85 -10.60 -27.93
C PRO A 68 -2.11 -10.84 -28.77
N GLY A 69 -2.17 -10.18 -29.94
CA GLY A 69 -3.16 -10.45 -30.97
C GLY A 69 -4.43 -9.58 -30.90
N PRO A 70 -5.19 -9.49 -31.99
CA PRO A 70 -6.38 -8.64 -32.09
C PRO A 70 -7.59 -9.24 -31.38
N VAL A 71 -7.70 -10.57 -31.28
CA VAL A 71 -8.82 -11.27 -30.64
C VAL A 71 -8.91 -10.93 -29.14
N LEU A 72 -7.79 -10.72 -28.49
CA LEU A 72 -7.69 -10.42 -27.06
C LEU A 72 -7.70 -8.90 -26.77
N PHE A 73 -7.87 -8.06 -27.78
CA PHE A 73 -7.92 -6.61 -27.66
C PHE A 73 -8.99 -6.11 -26.66
N PRO A 74 -10.24 -6.62 -26.62
CA PRO A 74 -11.23 -6.17 -25.67
C PRO A 74 -10.79 -6.37 -24.21
N PHE A 75 -10.16 -7.52 -23.89
CA PHE A 75 -9.65 -7.80 -22.54
C PHE A 75 -8.48 -6.87 -22.15
N ARG A 76 -7.59 -6.58 -23.11
CA ARG A 76 -6.54 -5.58 -22.88
C ARG A 76 -7.11 -4.20 -22.63
N LEU A 77 -8.10 -3.79 -23.44
CA LEU A 77 -8.75 -2.50 -23.29
C LEU A 77 -9.41 -2.37 -21.90
N LEU A 78 -10.14 -3.40 -21.47
CA LEU A 78 -10.74 -3.41 -20.11
C LEU A 78 -9.69 -3.32 -19.02
N ALA A 79 -8.56 -4.03 -19.15
CA ALA A 79 -7.47 -3.96 -18.18
C ALA A 79 -6.79 -2.59 -18.16
N VAL A 80 -6.66 -1.92 -19.31
CA VAL A 80 -6.14 -0.54 -19.40
C VAL A 80 -7.12 0.42 -18.75
N LEU A 81 -8.40 0.39 -19.13
CA LEU A 81 -9.44 1.26 -18.56
C LEU A 81 -9.55 1.10 -17.05
N TYR A 82 -9.50 -0.13 -16.56
CA TYR A 82 -9.47 -0.41 -15.13
C TYR A 82 -8.26 0.26 -14.45
N THR A 83 -7.08 0.09 -15.01
CA THR A 83 -5.85 0.64 -14.44
C THR A 83 -5.87 2.16 -14.41
N ASP A 84 -6.31 2.79 -15.51
CA ASP A 84 -6.37 4.24 -15.63
C ASP A 84 -7.43 4.83 -14.69
N LEU A 85 -8.60 4.17 -14.58
CA LEU A 85 -9.68 4.59 -13.68
C LEU A 85 -9.22 4.59 -12.22
N PHE A 86 -8.75 3.43 -11.72
CA PHE A 86 -8.41 3.30 -10.29
C PHE A 86 -7.11 4.00 -9.88
N ARG A 87 -6.24 4.32 -10.82
CA ARG A 87 -5.08 5.21 -10.58
C ARG A 87 -5.42 6.69 -10.69
N GLY A 88 -6.48 7.03 -11.41
CA GLY A 88 -6.94 8.42 -11.57
C GLY A 88 -7.83 8.93 -10.43
N ILE A 89 -8.44 8.03 -9.65
CA ILE A 89 -9.33 8.39 -8.54
C ILE A 89 -8.58 8.29 -7.21
N PRO A 90 -8.64 9.31 -6.33
CA PRO A 90 -8.09 9.22 -4.99
C PRO A 90 -8.67 8.03 -4.21
N THR A 91 -7.82 7.26 -3.52
CA THR A 91 -8.21 6.06 -2.76
C THR A 91 -9.37 6.32 -1.80
N ILE A 92 -9.36 7.46 -1.12
CA ILE A 92 -10.41 7.89 -0.19
C ILE A 92 -11.79 7.96 -0.87
N LEU A 93 -11.86 8.45 -2.11
CA LEU A 93 -13.13 8.55 -2.85
C LEU A 93 -13.65 7.17 -3.22
N VAL A 94 -12.78 6.24 -3.63
CA VAL A 94 -13.19 4.86 -3.94
C VAL A 94 -13.74 4.19 -2.69
N ILE A 95 -13.11 4.39 -1.52
CA ILE A 95 -13.60 3.88 -0.22
C ILE A 95 -14.99 4.42 0.09
N TYR A 96 -15.25 5.72 -0.08
CA TYR A 96 -16.57 6.31 0.15
C TYR A 96 -17.62 5.80 -0.85
N ILE A 97 -17.29 5.78 -2.14
CA ILE A 97 -18.22 5.34 -3.19
C ILE A 97 -18.65 3.89 -2.95
N LEU A 98 -17.69 3.00 -2.65
CA LEU A 98 -18.01 1.59 -2.41
C LEU A 98 -18.59 1.37 -1.01
N GLY A 99 -18.03 2.00 0.02
CA GLY A 99 -18.45 1.80 1.40
C GLY A 99 -19.87 2.27 1.71
N PHE A 100 -20.32 3.33 1.05
CA PHE A 100 -21.69 3.84 1.19
C PHE A 100 -22.59 3.49 0.00
N GLY A 101 -22.05 3.55 -1.22
CA GLY A 101 -22.84 3.35 -2.44
C GLY A 101 -23.28 1.91 -2.62
N ALA A 102 -22.40 0.93 -2.43
CA ALA A 102 -22.76 -0.47 -2.65
C ALA A 102 -23.79 -0.99 -1.65
N PRO A 103 -23.69 -0.73 -0.32
CA PRO A 103 -24.75 -1.06 0.62
C PRO A 103 -26.09 -0.36 0.33
N ALA A 104 -26.05 0.89 -0.13
CA ALA A 104 -27.24 1.68 -0.46
C ALA A 104 -28.09 1.07 -1.59
N LEU A 105 -27.47 0.27 -2.48
CA LEU A 105 -28.19 -0.44 -3.55
C LEU A 105 -29.08 -1.59 -3.04
N GLN A 106 -28.90 -2.04 -1.80
CA GLN A 106 -29.67 -3.13 -1.15
C GLN A 106 -29.84 -4.38 -2.01
N LEU A 107 -28.81 -4.71 -2.79
CA LEU A 107 -28.83 -5.87 -3.69
C LEU A 107 -28.78 -7.17 -2.88
N SER A 108 -29.69 -8.12 -3.20
CA SER A 108 -29.69 -9.44 -2.58
C SER A 108 -28.40 -10.20 -2.91
N GLY A 109 -27.77 -10.77 -1.87
CA GLY A 109 -26.50 -11.51 -2.01
C GLY A 109 -25.23 -10.64 -2.01
N VAL A 110 -25.35 -9.32 -1.93
CA VAL A 110 -24.24 -8.40 -1.81
C VAL A 110 -24.00 -8.06 -0.33
N PRO A 111 -22.77 -8.19 0.19
CA PRO A 111 -22.48 -7.87 1.59
C PRO A 111 -22.76 -6.42 1.94
N ASN A 112 -23.42 -6.17 3.07
CA ASN A 112 -23.65 -4.81 3.60
C ASN A 112 -22.56 -4.36 4.57
N SER A 113 -21.48 -5.14 4.73
CA SER A 113 -20.41 -4.85 5.68
C SER A 113 -19.52 -3.71 5.16
N PRO A 114 -19.39 -2.59 5.90
CA PRO A 114 -18.44 -1.52 5.54
C PRO A 114 -17.00 -2.02 5.45
N LEU A 115 -16.63 -2.96 6.33
CA LEU A 115 -15.28 -3.55 6.31
C LEU A 115 -15.00 -4.28 5.00
N PHE A 116 -15.97 -5.06 4.50
CA PHE A 116 -15.86 -5.76 3.21
C PHE A 116 -15.61 -4.76 2.07
N TRP A 117 -16.36 -3.67 2.03
CA TRP A 117 -16.24 -2.67 0.97
C TRP A 117 -14.98 -1.82 1.10
N GLY A 118 -14.53 -1.53 2.33
CA GLY A 118 -13.26 -0.87 2.57
C GLY A 118 -12.07 -1.68 2.07
N VAL A 119 -12.03 -2.98 2.39
CA VAL A 119 -11.00 -3.90 1.86
C VAL A 119 -11.10 -4.01 0.34
N THR A 120 -12.31 -4.13 -0.22
CA THR A 120 -12.53 -4.20 -1.67
C THR A 120 -12.00 -2.94 -2.36
N ALA A 121 -12.26 -1.75 -1.83
CA ALA A 121 -11.76 -0.50 -2.36
C ALA A 121 -10.22 -0.46 -2.41
N LEU A 122 -9.56 -0.85 -1.31
CA LEU A 122 -8.10 -0.96 -1.25
C LEU A 122 -7.57 -1.96 -2.28
N VAL A 123 -8.21 -3.13 -2.41
CA VAL A 123 -7.82 -4.15 -3.39
C VAL A 123 -7.94 -3.62 -4.82
N LEU A 124 -9.04 -2.96 -5.16
CA LEU A 124 -9.24 -2.41 -6.52
C LEU A 124 -8.19 -1.35 -6.85
N VAL A 125 -7.98 -0.38 -5.94
CA VAL A 125 -7.02 0.70 -6.18
C VAL A 125 -5.59 0.18 -6.25
N TYR A 126 -5.15 -0.57 -5.25
CA TYR A 126 -3.77 -1.05 -5.19
C TYR A 126 -3.46 -2.12 -6.25
N SER A 127 -4.45 -2.92 -6.69
CA SER A 127 -4.24 -3.84 -7.80
C SER A 127 -3.93 -3.11 -9.11
N ALA A 128 -4.50 -1.91 -9.32
CA ALA A 128 -4.19 -1.09 -10.48
C ALA A 128 -2.74 -0.54 -10.42
N TYR A 129 -2.29 -0.06 -9.25
CA TYR A 129 -0.90 0.37 -9.07
C TYR A 129 0.10 -0.77 -9.25
N VAL A 130 -0.12 -1.88 -8.55
CA VAL A 130 0.77 -3.05 -8.58
C VAL A 130 0.81 -3.70 -9.97
N ALA A 131 -0.31 -3.74 -10.71
CA ALA A 131 -0.33 -4.22 -12.09
C ALA A 131 0.56 -3.38 -13.01
N GLU A 132 0.57 -2.07 -12.82
CA GLU A 132 1.45 -1.16 -13.55
C GLU A 132 2.93 -1.36 -13.18
N VAL A 133 3.22 -1.62 -11.89
CA VAL A 133 4.58 -1.98 -11.46
C VAL A 133 5.06 -3.26 -12.14
N TYR A 134 4.22 -4.29 -12.21
CA TYR A 134 4.56 -5.53 -12.93
C TYR A 134 4.82 -5.28 -14.41
N ARG A 135 3.96 -4.51 -15.09
CA ARG A 135 4.13 -4.15 -16.50
C ARG A 135 5.43 -3.39 -16.72
N ALA A 136 5.66 -2.33 -15.95
CA ALA A 136 6.87 -1.52 -16.05
C ALA A 136 8.15 -2.34 -15.79
N GLY A 137 8.09 -3.31 -14.88
CA GLY A 137 9.20 -4.21 -14.60
C GLY A 137 9.56 -5.10 -15.80
N ILE A 138 8.57 -5.66 -16.48
CA ILE A 138 8.78 -6.47 -17.69
C ILE A 138 9.34 -5.61 -18.82
N GLU A 139 8.72 -4.45 -19.08
CA GLU A 139 9.14 -3.53 -20.15
C GLU A 139 10.52 -2.88 -19.90
N SER A 140 10.95 -2.83 -18.65
CA SER A 140 12.27 -2.30 -18.28
C SER A 140 13.43 -3.20 -18.74
N VAL A 141 13.18 -4.48 -19.05
CA VAL A 141 14.22 -5.37 -19.57
C VAL A 141 14.54 -4.99 -21.01
N HIS A 142 15.83 -4.71 -21.28
CA HIS A 142 16.23 -4.20 -22.59
C HIS A 142 15.91 -5.21 -23.69
N PRO A 143 15.36 -4.78 -24.85
CA PRO A 143 14.97 -5.67 -25.95
C PRO A 143 16.12 -6.54 -26.48
N SER A 144 17.38 -6.10 -26.34
CA SER A 144 18.54 -6.89 -26.72
C SER A 144 18.66 -8.22 -25.96
N GLN A 145 18.15 -8.29 -24.73
CA GLN A 145 18.14 -9.53 -23.93
C GLN A 145 17.21 -10.58 -24.55
N GLU A 146 16.06 -10.14 -25.06
CA GLU A 146 15.16 -11.02 -25.82
C GLU A 146 15.80 -11.45 -27.14
N ALA A 147 16.36 -10.50 -27.89
CA ALA A 147 17.02 -10.78 -29.17
C ALA A 147 18.18 -11.76 -29.00
N ALA A 148 19.07 -11.52 -28.03
CA ALA A 148 20.21 -12.40 -27.76
C ALA A 148 19.78 -13.83 -27.37
N SER A 149 18.79 -13.95 -26.48
CA SER A 149 18.29 -15.26 -26.07
C SER A 149 17.65 -16.04 -27.24
N ARG A 150 16.93 -15.33 -28.12
CA ARG A 150 16.35 -15.90 -29.31
C ARG A 150 17.42 -16.35 -30.33
N SER A 151 18.52 -15.61 -30.47
CA SER A 151 19.66 -15.98 -31.31
C SER A 151 20.39 -17.25 -30.81
N LEU A 152 20.32 -17.52 -29.51
CA LEU A 152 20.80 -18.75 -28.88
C LEU A 152 19.83 -19.94 -29.04
N GLY A 153 18.71 -19.79 -29.77
CA GLY A 153 17.73 -20.83 -30.02
C GLY A 153 16.66 -21.03 -28.96
N LEU A 154 16.59 -20.14 -27.93
CA LEU A 154 15.55 -20.24 -26.93
C LEU A 154 14.17 -19.91 -27.54
N SER A 155 13.16 -20.71 -27.20
CA SER A 155 11.78 -20.40 -27.53
C SER A 155 11.30 -19.14 -26.77
N ARG A 156 10.20 -18.52 -27.22
CA ARG A 156 9.64 -17.35 -26.57
C ARG A 156 9.33 -17.61 -25.08
N ALA A 157 8.76 -18.78 -24.77
CA ALA A 157 8.45 -19.16 -23.38
C ALA A 157 9.73 -19.35 -22.54
N GLN A 158 10.78 -19.96 -23.11
CA GLN A 158 12.07 -20.11 -22.44
C GLN A 158 12.75 -18.75 -22.21
N THR A 159 12.76 -17.87 -23.22
CA THR A 159 13.26 -16.49 -23.10
C THR A 159 12.54 -15.76 -21.95
N LEU A 160 11.21 -15.82 -21.94
CA LEU A 160 10.43 -15.17 -20.87
C LEU A 160 10.80 -15.75 -19.51
N ARG A 161 10.81 -17.07 -19.36
CA ARG A 161 11.03 -17.76 -18.07
C ARG A 161 12.45 -17.62 -17.55
N TYR A 162 13.47 -17.74 -18.40
CA TYR A 162 14.86 -17.83 -17.96
C TYR A 162 15.65 -16.52 -18.06
N VAL A 163 15.17 -15.56 -18.89
CA VAL A 163 15.90 -14.31 -19.14
C VAL A 163 15.11 -13.10 -18.67
N ILE A 164 13.86 -12.94 -19.11
CA ILE A 164 13.07 -11.72 -18.87
C ILE A 164 12.50 -11.70 -17.45
N VAL A 165 11.74 -12.72 -17.04
CA VAL A 165 11.08 -12.75 -15.73
C VAL A 165 12.04 -12.61 -14.56
N PRO A 166 13.20 -13.31 -14.50
CA PRO A 166 14.13 -13.13 -13.38
C PRO A 166 14.70 -11.71 -13.28
N GLN A 167 14.91 -11.03 -14.41
CA GLN A 167 15.35 -9.64 -14.42
C GLN A 167 14.22 -8.68 -14.03
N ALA A 168 13.02 -8.88 -14.58
CA ALA A 168 11.83 -8.07 -14.26
C ALA A 168 11.49 -8.15 -12.76
N VAL A 169 11.48 -9.36 -12.16
CA VAL A 169 11.19 -9.55 -10.73
C VAL A 169 12.12 -8.71 -9.85
N ARG A 170 13.41 -8.68 -10.15
CA ARG A 170 14.37 -7.86 -9.38
C ARG A 170 14.06 -6.36 -9.47
N ARG A 171 13.55 -5.89 -10.61
CA ARG A 171 13.24 -4.47 -10.84
C ARG A 171 11.92 -4.03 -10.22
N VAL A 172 10.96 -4.96 -10.06
CA VAL A 172 9.68 -4.65 -9.43
C VAL A 172 9.71 -4.70 -7.90
N ILE A 173 10.68 -5.39 -7.29
CA ILE A 173 10.77 -5.50 -5.83
C ILE A 173 10.77 -4.14 -5.12
N PRO A 174 11.61 -3.13 -5.47
CA PRO A 174 11.61 -1.86 -4.77
C PRO A 174 10.27 -1.12 -4.82
N PRO A 175 9.63 -0.90 -6.00
CA PRO A 175 8.33 -0.24 -6.04
C PRO A 175 7.23 -1.05 -5.33
N LEU A 176 7.23 -2.39 -5.43
CA LEU A 176 6.26 -3.23 -4.72
C LEU A 176 6.35 -3.08 -3.19
N LEU A 177 7.56 -2.92 -2.67
CA LEU A 177 7.76 -2.70 -1.24
C LEU A 177 7.30 -1.30 -0.81
N ASN A 178 7.38 -0.29 -1.67
CA ASN A 178 6.80 1.02 -1.41
C ASN A 178 5.27 0.96 -1.38
N ASP A 179 4.65 0.25 -2.33
CA ASP A 179 3.20 0.04 -2.35
C ASP A 179 2.73 -0.73 -1.11
N PHE A 180 3.49 -1.73 -0.67
CA PHE A 180 3.24 -2.49 0.55
C PHE A 180 3.22 -1.60 1.81
N ILE A 181 4.20 -0.68 1.94
CA ILE A 181 4.23 0.30 3.03
C ILE A 181 3.07 1.31 2.89
N GLY A 182 2.74 1.71 1.67
CA GLY A 182 1.60 2.56 1.37
C GLY A 182 0.29 1.94 1.84
N LEU A 183 0.01 0.71 1.42
CA LEU A 183 -1.19 -0.03 1.80
C LEU A 183 -1.34 -0.19 3.32
N GLN A 184 -0.23 -0.46 4.02
CA GLN A 184 -0.24 -0.59 5.48
C GLN A 184 -0.76 0.69 6.15
N LYS A 185 -0.35 1.86 5.67
CA LYS A 185 -0.84 3.16 6.17
C LYS A 185 -2.27 3.44 5.71
N ASP A 186 -2.60 3.14 4.47
CA ASP A 186 -3.93 3.38 3.89
C ASP A 186 -5.00 2.45 4.46
N SER A 187 -4.63 1.39 5.22
CA SER A 187 -5.58 0.61 6.02
C SER A 187 -6.38 1.47 7.01
N ALA A 188 -5.82 2.60 7.47
CA ALA A 188 -6.51 3.57 8.32
C ALA A 188 -7.65 4.32 7.61
N LEU A 189 -7.64 4.41 6.27
CA LEU A 189 -8.71 5.08 5.53
C LEU A 189 -10.06 4.35 5.66
N VAL A 190 -10.04 3.07 6.00
CA VAL A 190 -11.26 2.27 6.19
C VAL A 190 -12.08 2.77 7.39
N ALA A 191 -11.47 3.46 8.35
CA ALA A 191 -12.15 4.17 9.44
C ALA A 191 -13.28 5.08 8.97
N LEU A 192 -13.10 5.69 7.79
CA LEU A 192 -14.00 6.72 7.27
C LEU A 192 -15.41 6.20 6.93
N ILE A 193 -15.57 4.90 6.76
CA ILE A 193 -16.84 4.25 6.46
C ILE A 193 -17.39 3.41 7.62
N GLY A 194 -16.80 3.53 8.82
CA GLY A 194 -17.37 3.02 10.08
C GLY A 194 -16.56 1.99 10.86
N PRO A 195 -15.72 1.11 10.26
CA PRO A 195 -14.95 0.14 11.03
C PRO A 195 -14.10 0.78 12.12
N ILE A 196 -14.15 0.21 13.34
CA ILE A 196 -13.38 0.71 14.48
C ILE A 196 -12.00 0.05 14.45
N GLU A 197 -11.09 0.67 13.70
CA GLU A 197 -9.67 0.39 13.70
C GLU A 197 -8.93 1.47 14.51
N ALA A 198 -7.59 1.44 14.58
CA ALA A 198 -6.83 2.30 15.49
C ALA A 198 -7.12 3.81 15.35
N PHE A 199 -7.27 4.31 14.12
CA PHE A 199 -7.55 5.74 13.93
C PHE A 199 -8.98 6.09 14.34
N ARG A 200 -9.96 5.24 14.05
CA ARG A 200 -11.35 5.43 14.49
C ARG A 200 -11.48 5.36 16.01
N GLN A 201 -10.80 4.41 16.65
CA GLN A 201 -10.75 4.34 18.12
C GLN A 201 -10.18 5.62 18.71
N SER A 202 -9.08 6.13 18.15
CA SER A 202 -8.53 7.42 18.60
C SER A 202 -9.49 8.59 18.43
N GLN A 203 -10.28 8.62 17.36
CA GLN A 203 -11.31 9.65 17.17
C GLN A 203 -12.37 9.58 18.26
N ILE A 204 -12.79 8.39 18.67
CA ILE A 204 -13.76 8.17 19.74
C ILE A 204 -13.19 8.69 21.07
N ASP A 205 -11.95 8.32 21.40
CA ASP A 205 -11.29 8.73 22.63
C ASP A 205 -11.06 10.25 22.69
N VAL A 206 -10.66 10.85 21.56
CA VAL A 206 -10.52 12.31 21.42
C VAL A 206 -11.86 13.01 21.61
N ALA A 207 -12.94 12.49 21.03
CA ALA A 207 -14.28 13.06 21.21
C ALA A 207 -14.77 12.99 22.67
N ALA A 208 -14.40 11.93 23.40
CA ALA A 208 -14.76 11.73 24.79
C ALA A 208 -13.95 12.62 25.76
N THR A 209 -12.68 12.91 25.42
CA THR A 209 -11.74 13.57 26.35
C THR A 209 -11.39 15.01 25.96
N PHE A 210 -11.71 15.44 24.74
CA PHE A 210 -11.26 16.70 24.12
C PHE A 210 -9.72 16.87 24.15
N ASN A 211 -8.99 15.76 24.14
CA ASN A 211 -7.53 15.72 24.17
C ASN A 211 -7.03 14.88 22.99
N TYR A 212 -6.00 15.35 22.28
CA TYR A 212 -5.50 14.75 21.05
C TYR A 212 -4.41 13.68 21.28
N THR A 213 -4.07 13.38 22.55
CA THR A 213 -3.06 12.35 22.88
C THR A 213 -3.36 10.97 22.28
N PRO A 214 -4.63 10.48 22.17
CA PRO A 214 -4.93 9.21 21.51
C PRO A 214 -4.42 9.13 20.06
N TYR A 215 -4.38 10.23 19.30
CA TYR A 215 -3.77 10.25 17.99
C TYR A 215 -2.26 10.00 18.02
N MET A 216 -1.58 10.40 19.09
CA MET A 216 -0.14 10.13 19.28
C MET A 216 0.11 8.63 19.51
N VAL A 217 -0.82 7.94 20.20
CA VAL A 217 -0.78 6.48 20.36
C VAL A 217 -0.89 5.79 19.00
N THR A 218 -1.91 6.18 18.22
CA THR A 218 -2.09 5.63 16.87
C THR A 218 -0.88 5.90 15.98
N ALA A 219 -0.36 7.13 15.97
CA ALA A 219 0.82 7.50 15.20
C ALA A 219 2.03 6.63 15.59
N LEU A 220 2.24 6.40 16.91
CA LEU A 220 3.31 5.52 17.39
C LEU A 220 3.17 4.08 16.87
N LEU A 221 1.96 3.50 16.91
CA LEU A 221 1.71 2.14 16.42
C LEU A 221 1.99 2.02 14.92
N PHE A 222 1.55 2.99 14.11
CA PHE A 222 1.86 3.03 12.69
C PHE A 222 3.35 3.22 12.44
N ILE A 223 4.05 4.06 13.19
CA ILE A 223 5.50 4.24 13.10
C ILE A 223 6.24 2.93 13.44
N LEU A 224 5.84 2.27 14.54
CA LEU A 224 6.43 1.00 14.97
C LEU A 224 6.20 -0.14 13.96
N ALA A 225 5.10 -0.12 13.22
CA ALA A 225 4.86 -1.07 12.14
C ALA A 225 5.62 -0.69 10.85
N THR A 226 5.58 0.59 10.47
CA THR A 226 6.10 1.08 9.19
C THR A 226 7.64 1.12 9.16
N ILE A 227 8.30 1.60 10.22
CA ILE A 227 9.78 1.76 10.21
C ILE A 227 10.50 0.41 10.05
N PRO A 228 10.17 -0.67 10.79
CA PRO A 228 10.79 -1.98 10.57
C PRO A 228 10.57 -2.50 9.15
N LEU A 229 9.36 -2.34 8.59
CA LEU A 229 9.06 -2.72 7.22
C LEU A 229 9.90 -1.93 6.22
N ALA A 230 10.01 -0.60 6.38
CA ALA A 230 10.83 0.24 5.54
C ALA A 230 12.32 -0.14 5.61
N ARG A 231 12.86 -0.39 6.81
CA ARG A 231 14.25 -0.83 6.99
C ARG A 231 14.53 -2.20 6.39
N LEU A 232 13.58 -3.14 6.54
CA LEU A 232 13.66 -4.45 5.89
C LEU A 232 13.69 -4.28 4.36
N THR A 233 12.85 -3.42 3.84
CA THR A 233 12.80 -3.04 2.42
C THR A 233 14.15 -2.51 1.94
N ASP A 234 14.69 -1.50 2.61
CA ASP A 234 15.99 -0.91 2.28
C ASP A 234 17.11 -1.96 2.29
N TRP A 235 17.09 -2.84 3.27
CA TRP A 235 18.08 -3.92 3.39
C TRP A 235 17.96 -4.93 2.24
N LEU A 236 16.75 -5.36 1.87
CA LEU A 236 16.51 -6.28 0.75
C LEU A 236 16.98 -5.68 -0.57
N VAL A 237 16.66 -4.43 -0.84
CA VAL A 237 17.10 -3.70 -2.03
C VAL A 237 18.62 -3.55 -2.08
N ALA A 238 19.23 -3.17 -0.96
CA ALA A 238 20.68 -3.02 -0.86
C ALA A 238 21.40 -4.38 -1.07
N ARG A 239 20.87 -5.46 -0.52
CA ARG A 239 21.39 -6.81 -0.70
C ARG A 239 21.34 -7.26 -2.16
N ASP A 240 20.23 -6.98 -2.85
CA ASP A 240 20.09 -7.34 -4.26
C ASP A 240 21.06 -6.55 -5.15
N ARG A 241 21.21 -5.25 -4.93
CA ARG A 241 22.20 -4.42 -5.64
C ARG A 241 23.63 -4.93 -5.48
N ARG A 242 24.04 -5.32 -4.27
CA ARG A 242 25.38 -5.88 -4.01
C ARG A 242 25.62 -7.19 -4.79
N ARG A 243 24.60 -8.07 -4.89
CA ARG A 243 24.70 -9.29 -5.68
C ARG A 243 24.86 -9.04 -7.17
N GLN A 244 24.21 -8.01 -7.70
CA GLN A 244 24.35 -7.59 -9.10
C GLN A 244 25.75 -7.05 -9.39
N SER A 245 26.31 -6.23 -8.52
CA SER A 245 27.67 -5.68 -8.67
C SER A 245 28.75 -6.76 -8.60
N ALA A 246 28.57 -7.79 -7.77
CA ALA A 246 29.50 -8.89 -7.67
C ALA A 246 29.45 -9.88 -8.85
N GLY A 247 28.27 -10.03 -9.52
CA GLY A 247 28.10 -10.89 -10.69
C GLY A 247 28.42 -10.23 -12.02
N GLY A 248 28.64 -8.92 -12.07
CA GLY A 248 29.00 -8.16 -13.27
C GLY A 248 30.52 -7.96 -13.46
N GLN A 249 31.36 -8.56 -12.60
CA GLN A 249 32.82 -8.51 -12.68
C GLN A 249 33.46 -9.79 -13.21
N LEU A 250 32.68 -10.68 -13.82
CA LEU A 250 33.11 -11.83 -14.60
C LEU A 250 32.72 -11.63 -16.07
#